data_806307f75dbc2031b4a97d4ae07e0293
#
_entry.id   806307f75dbc2031b4a97d4ae07e0293
#
_cell.length_a   1.000
_cell.length_b   1.000
_cell.length_c   1.000
_cell.angle_alpha   90.00
_cell.angle_beta   90.00
_cell.angle_gamma   90.00
#
_symmetry.space_group_name_H-M   'P 1'
#
loop_
_entity.id
_entity.type
_entity.pdbx_description
1 polymer ?
#
loop_
_entity_poly.entity_id
_entity_poly.type
_entity_poly.pdbx_seq_one_letter_code
_entity_poly.pdbx_strand_id
1 'polypeptide(L)'
;AVNKATLDIGDREVFGLVGSNGAGKSTLLRMTAGVMKPDHGEIHIDGIPVFDNKEAKSNLFYLSDDSYFPANNTPSDMADYISLFYPGFEKQRFSKLLRQFQLKEDRKISTFSKGMKKQLQILLGISAGTKYLLCDETFDGLDPVMRQGIKSLFATEILNREFTPVLASHSLR
;
A
#
# COMPACT_ATOMS: atom_id res chain seq x y z
N ALA A 1 7.32 -21.12 -1.31
CA ALA A 1 7.68 -20.01 -2.18
C ALA A 1 8.85 -19.19 -1.58
N VAL A 2 8.80 -18.85 -0.29
CA VAL A 2 9.90 -18.14 0.41
C VAL A 2 10.66 -19.18 1.25
N ASN A 3 11.99 -19.25 1.08
CA ASN A 3 12.81 -20.22 1.79
C ASN A 3 14.00 -19.52 2.45
N LYS A 4 14.07 -19.61 3.82
CA LYS A 4 15.16 -19.08 4.65
C LYS A 4 15.51 -17.60 4.35
N ALA A 5 14.50 -16.73 4.24
CA ALA A 5 14.70 -15.31 4.09
C ALA A 5 14.86 -14.66 5.48
N THR A 6 15.91 -13.86 5.65
CA THR A 6 16.09 -12.94 6.78
C THR A 6 16.26 -11.55 6.20
N LEU A 7 15.38 -10.63 6.58
CA LEU A 7 15.34 -9.25 6.09
C LEU A 7 15.16 -8.33 7.29
N ASP A 8 15.83 -7.20 7.24
CA ASP A 8 15.63 -6.07 8.13
C ASP A 8 15.38 -4.84 7.27
N ILE A 9 14.32 -4.10 7.55
CA ILE A 9 13.92 -2.91 6.79
C ILE A 9 13.99 -1.72 7.72
N GLY A 10 14.85 -0.76 7.38
CA GLY A 10 15.01 0.48 8.13
C GLY A 10 13.80 1.41 8.01
N ASP A 11 13.76 2.39 8.91
CA ASP A 11 12.72 3.42 8.89
C ASP A 11 13.02 4.51 7.85
N ARG A 12 11.97 5.10 7.30
CA ARG A 12 12.06 6.24 6.38
C ARG A 12 12.89 5.99 5.11
N GLU A 13 12.83 4.79 4.60
CA GLU A 13 13.48 4.41 3.34
C GLU A 13 12.48 3.75 2.39
N VAL A 14 12.80 3.73 1.12
CA VAL A 14 12.05 2.95 0.12
C VAL A 14 12.70 1.58 0.01
N PHE A 15 12.00 0.53 0.41
CA PHE A 15 12.50 -0.84 0.27
C PHE A 15 11.91 -1.52 -0.96
N GLY A 16 12.77 -2.01 -1.85
CA GLY A 16 12.39 -2.67 -3.10
C GLY A 16 12.58 -4.18 -3.07
N LEU A 17 11.50 -4.94 -3.22
CA LEU A 17 11.51 -6.38 -3.47
C LEU A 17 11.47 -6.64 -4.98
N VAL A 18 12.59 -7.01 -5.57
CA VAL A 18 12.70 -7.24 -7.02
C VAL A 18 12.92 -8.71 -7.31
N GLY A 19 12.25 -9.21 -8.33
CA GLY A 19 12.38 -10.61 -8.74
C GLY A 19 11.34 -10.98 -9.80
N SER A 20 11.60 -12.08 -10.50
CA SER A 20 10.68 -12.63 -11.50
C SER A 20 9.31 -12.99 -10.90
N ASN A 21 8.32 -13.19 -11.77
CA ASN A 21 7.02 -13.73 -11.34
C ASN A 21 7.22 -15.11 -10.71
N GLY A 22 6.51 -15.36 -9.61
CA GLY A 22 6.66 -16.60 -8.85
C GLY A 22 7.85 -16.63 -7.86
N ALA A 23 8.70 -15.59 -7.78
CA ALA A 23 9.83 -15.54 -6.85
C ALA A 23 9.42 -15.46 -5.35
N GLY A 24 8.14 -15.34 -5.04
CA GLY A 24 7.65 -15.30 -3.65
C GLY A 24 7.43 -13.91 -3.09
N LYS A 25 7.58 -12.84 -3.88
CA LYS A 25 7.40 -11.44 -3.44
C LYS A 25 6.03 -11.21 -2.77
N SER A 26 4.94 -11.53 -3.47
CA SER A 26 3.58 -11.38 -2.96
C SER A 26 3.33 -12.27 -1.73
N THR A 27 3.91 -13.46 -1.68
CA THR A 27 3.83 -14.34 -0.50
C THR A 27 4.50 -13.70 0.70
N LEU A 28 5.70 -13.13 0.51
CA LEU A 28 6.42 -12.42 1.58
C LEU A 28 5.62 -11.21 2.07
N LEU A 29 5.10 -10.38 1.15
CA LEU A 29 4.26 -9.23 1.53
C LEU A 29 2.99 -9.64 2.27
N ARG A 30 2.31 -10.71 1.86
CA ARG A 30 1.12 -11.23 2.56
C ARG A 30 1.45 -11.75 3.95
N MET A 31 2.61 -12.38 4.14
CA MET A 31 3.09 -12.78 5.46
C MET A 31 3.42 -11.55 6.31
N THR A 32 4.10 -10.55 5.74
CA THR A 32 4.41 -9.27 6.42
C THR A 32 3.14 -8.49 6.77
N ALA A 33 2.11 -8.57 5.94
CA ALA A 33 0.79 -7.99 6.25
C ALA A 33 -0.02 -8.79 7.29
N GLY A 34 0.49 -9.94 7.74
CA GLY A 34 -0.21 -10.84 8.65
C GLY A 34 -1.46 -11.47 8.05
N VAL A 35 -1.56 -11.53 6.71
CA VAL A 35 -2.63 -12.22 5.96
C VAL A 35 -2.34 -13.72 5.90
N MET A 36 -1.05 -14.09 5.84
CA MET A 36 -0.59 -15.48 5.84
C MET A 36 0.36 -15.71 7.01
N LYS A 37 0.26 -16.89 7.63
CA LYS A 37 1.22 -17.32 8.64
C LYS A 37 2.43 -17.98 7.95
N PRO A 38 3.68 -17.67 8.33
CA PRO A 38 4.84 -18.43 7.88
C PRO A 38 4.85 -19.83 8.52
N ASP A 39 5.29 -20.85 7.76
CA ASP A 39 5.43 -22.21 8.29
C ASP A 39 6.52 -22.28 9.37
N HIS A 40 7.58 -21.49 9.21
CA HIS A 40 8.71 -21.37 10.14
C HIS A 40 9.20 -19.93 10.18
N GLY A 41 9.77 -19.53 11.31
CA GLY A 41 10.26 -18.18 11.54
C GLY A 41 9.15 -17.22 11.98
N GLU A 42 9.51 -15.96 12.15
CA GLU A 42 8.64 -14.91 12.66
C GLU A 42 8.83 -13.63 11.87
N ILE A 43 7.79 -12.82 11.80
CA ILE A 43 7.83 -11.48 11.19
C ILE A 43 7.37 -10.49 12.25
N HIS A 44 8.20 -9.46 12.48
CA HIS A 44 7.92 -8.41 13.44
C HIS A 44 7.79 -7.05 12.74
N ILE A 45 6.94 -6.21 13.26
CA ILE A 45 6.81 -4.81 12.89
C ILE A 45 7.01 -4.00 14.18
N ASP A 46 8.02 -3.15 14.20
CA ASP A 46 8.44 -2.39 15.39
C ASP A 46 8.64 -3.31 16.63
N GLY A 47 9.23 -4.50 16.43
CA GLY A 47 9.46 -5.50 17.46
C GLY A 47 8.23 -6.33 17.87
N ILE A 48 7.06 -6.09 17.27
CA ILE A 48 5.80 -6.78 17.60
C ILE A 48 5.51 -7.84 16.54
N PRO A 49 5.25 -9.12 16.90
CA PRO A 49 4.84 -10.15 15.95
C PRO A 49 3.59 -9.74 15.18
N VAL A 50 3.61 -9.85 13.84
CA VAL A 50 2.51 -9.33 13.01
C VAL A 50 1.32 -10.28 12.89
N PHE A 51 1.57 -11.61 12.94
CA PHE A 51 0.49 -12.58 12.73
C PHE A 51 -0.47 -12.56 13.92
N ASP A 52 -1.77 -12.43 13.62
CA ASP A 52 -2.87 -12.33 14.59
C ASP A 52 -2.70 -11.21 15.65
N ASN A 53 -1.99 -10.14 15.28
CA ASN A 53 -1.73 -9.01 16.16
C ASN A 53 -2.30 -7.72 15.57
N LYS A 54 -3.32 -7.16 16.24
CA LYS A 54 -4.03 -5.95 15.80
C LYS A 54 -3.14 -4.71 15.88
N GLU A 55 -2.30 -4.60 16.90
CA GLU A 55 -1.42 -3.45 17.11
C GLU A 55 -0.38 -3.34 15.99
N ALA A 56 0.34 -4.42 15.70
CA ALA A 56 1.29 -4.46 14.58
C ALA A 56 0.61 -4.14 13.25
N LYS A 57 -0.59 -4.69 13.00
CA LYS A 57 -1.37 -4.45 11.77
C LYS A 57 -1.88 -3.02 11.65
N SER A 58 -2.12 -2.30 12.73
CA SER A 58 -2.56 -0.90 12.68
C SER A 58 -1.50 0.05 12.13
N ASN A 59 -0.21 -0.35 12.20
CA ASN A 59 0.92 0.41 11.70
C ASN A 59 1.24 0.18 10.22
N LEU A 60 0.51 -0.71 9.55
CA LEU A 60 0.74 -1.02 8.14
C LEU A 60 -0.54 -0.95 7.31
N PHE A 61 -0.38 -0.61 6.03
CA PHE A 61 -1.43 -0.73 5.02
C PHE A 61 -0.91 -1.59 3.86
N TYR A 62 -1.68 -2.60 3.46
CA TYR A 62 -1.30 -3.51 2.38
C TYR A 62 -2.13 -3.26 1.11
N LEU A 63 -1.43 -2.97 0.03
CA LEU A 63 -1.98 -2.81 -1.31
C LEU A 63 -1.71 -4.07 -2.12
N SER A 64 -2.74 -4.88 -2.36
CA SER A 64 -2.61 -6.06 -3.22
C SER A 64 -2.64 -5.68 -4.69
N ASP A 65 -2.07 -6.51 -5.57
CA ASP A 65 -2.16 -6.32 -7.03
C ASP A 65 -3.62 -6.31 -7.52
N ASP A 66 -4.46 -7.18 -6.96
CA ASP A 66 -5.90 -7.20 -7.24
C ASP A 66 -6.63 -6.20 -6.34
N SER A 67 -6.94 -5.03 -6.90
CA SER A 67 -7.74 -4.00 -6.22
C SER A 67 -9.21 -4.42 -6.23
N TYR A 68 -9.75 -4.77 -5.08
CA TYR A 68 -11.18 -4.98 -4.93
C TYR A 68 -11.86 -3.70 -4.42
N PHE A 69 -12.83 -3.24 -5.20
CA PHE A 69 -13.72 -2.14 -4.79
C PHE A 69 -15.17 -2.59 -5.00
N PRO A 70 -16.06 -2.39 -4.02
CA PRO A 70 -17.48 -2.67 -4.22
C PRO A 70 -18.06 -1.87 -5.40
N ALA A 71 -18.93 -2.49 -6.19
CA ALA A 71 -19.32 -1.99 -7.51
C ALA A 71 -19.96 -0.58 -7.51
N ASN A 72 -20.63 -0.21 -6.43
CA ASN A 72 -21.35 1.07 -6.35
C ASN A 72 -20.62 2.16 -5.54
N ASN A 73 -19.46 1.84 -4.98
CA ASN A 73 -18.74 2.79 -4.14
C ASN A 73 -18.04 3.87 -4.94
N THR A 74 -17.96 5.04 -4.33
CA THR A 74 -17.16 6.18 -4.74
C THR A 74 -15.84 6.22 -3.95
N PRO A 75 -14.85 7.03 -4.35
CA PRO A 75 -13.68 7.29 -3.51
C PRO A 75 -14.01 7.79 -2.10
N SER A 76 -15.06 8.62 -1.97
CA SER A 76 -15.54 9.10 -0.66
C SER A 76 -16.06 7.96 0.22
N ASP A 77 -16.88 7.05 -0.35
CA ASP A 77 -17.36 5.88 0.39
C ASP A 77 -16.21 4.98 0.87
N MET A 78 -15.16 4.84 0.05
CA MET A 78 -13.97 4.07 0.42
C MET A 78 -13.17 4.75 1.53
N ALA A 79 -13.07 6.08 1.53
CA ALA A 79 -12.43 6.83 2.60
C ALA A 79 -13.19 6.65 3.93
N ASP A 80 -14.51 6.71 3.90
CA ASP A 80 -15.35 6.46 5.06
C ASP A 80 -15.15 5.03 5.59
N TYR A 81 -15.18 4.05 4.69
CA TYR A 81 -14.97 2.65 5.05
C TYR A 81 -13.59 2.39 5.68
N ILE A 82 -12.52 2.90 5.07
CA ILE A 82 -11.15 2.69 5.56
C ILE A 82 -10.94 3.42 6.90
N SER A 83 -11.53 4.59 7.10
CA SER A 83 -11.43 5.34 8.36
C SER A 83 -11.99 4.59 9.58
N LEU A 84 -12.84 3.58 9.38
CA LEU A 84 -13.32 2.72 10.47
C LEU A 84 -12.23 1.80 11.04
N PHE A 85 -11.25 1.42 10.21
CA PHE A 85 -10.16 0.52 10.59
C PHE A 85 -8.85 1.24 10.89
N TYR A 86 -8.67 2.42 10.29
CA TYR A 86 -7.48 3.26 10.43
C TYR A 86 -7.86 4.62 11.03
N PRO A 87 -7.81 4.77 12.38
CA PRO A 87 -8.20 6.02 13.04
C PRO A 87 -7.35 7.23 12.62
N GLY A 88 -6.13 6.98 12.11
CA GLY A 88 -5.25 8.00 11.55
C GLY A 88 -5.58 8.43 10.13
N PHE A 89 -6.69 7.95 9.52
CA PHE A 89 -7.04 8.28 8.15
C PHE A 89 -7.38 9.77 7.98
N GLU A 90 -6.63 10.44 7.13
CA GLU A 90 -6.73 11.89 6.89
C GLU A 90 -7.66 12.22 5.71
N LYS A 91 -8.99 12.28 5.95
CA LYS A 91 -10.00 12.54 4.90
C LYS A 91 -9.74 13.83 4.10
N GLN A 92 -9.38 14.94 4.77
CA GLN A 92 -9.10 16.20 4.08
C GLN A 92 -7.88 16.11 3.15
N ARG A 93 -6.87 15.40 3.59
CA ARG A 93 -5.68 15.11 2.79
C ARG A 93 -6.02 14.22 1.60
N PHE A 94 -6.79 13.16 1.82
CA PHE A 94 -7.26 12.29 0.75
C PHE A 94 -8.01 13.06 -0.33
N SER A 95 -8.94 13.95 0.04
CA SER A 95 -9.66 14.82 -0.91
C SER A 95 -8.72 15.76 -1.68
N LYS A 96 -7.66 16.28 -1.03
CA LYS A 96 -6.62 17.07 -1.73
C LYS A 96 -5.85 16.22 -2.74
N LEU A 97 -5.45 15.02 -2.35
CA LEU A 97 -4.75 14.09 -3.24
C LEU A 97 -5.62 13.68 -4.43
N LEU A 98 -6.90 13.37 -4.23
CA LEU A 98 -7.83 13.07 -5.34
C LEU A 98 -7.87 14.21 -6.37
N ARG A 99 -7.97 15.46 -5.92
CA ARG A 99 -7.93 16.63 -6.81
C ARG A 99 -6.59 16.77 -7.54
N GLN A 100 -5.47 16.63 -6.83
CA GLN A 100 -4.13 16.68 -7.41
C GLN A 100 -3.95 15.64 -8.51
N PHE A 101 -4.48 14.45 -8.31
CA PHE A 101 -4.40 13.33 -9.24
C PHE A 101 -5.61 13.20 -10.18
N GLN A 102 -6.47 14.23 -10.24
CA GLN A 102 -7.61 14.34 -11.14
C GLN A 102 -8.64 13.20 -11.02
N LEU A 103 -8.76 12.61 -9.84
CA LEU A 103 -9.79 11.64 -9.52
C LEU A 103 -11.00 12.35 -8.88
N LYS A 104 -12.21 12.09 -9.41
CA LYS A 104 -13.44 12.65 -8.85
C LYS A 104 -13.90 11.86 -7.65
N GLU A 105 -14.12 12.54 -6.53
CA GLU A 105 -14.47 11.99 -5.23
C GLU A 105 -15.83 11.29 -5.20
N ASP A 106 -16.77 11.78 -6.01
CA ASP A 106 -18.16 11.33 -6.11
C ASP A 106 -18.46 10.38 -7.29
N ARG A 107 -17.45 10.11 -8.12
CA ARG A 107 -17.61 9.24 -9.30
C ARG A 107 -17.50 7.76 -8.90
N LYS A 108 -18.42 6.92 -9.39
CA LYS A 108 -18.41 5.47 -9.15
C LYS A 108 -17.09 4.83 -9.60
N ILE A 109 -16.44 4.09 -8.70
CA ILE A 109 -15.14 3.41 -8.96
C ILE A 109 -15.29 2.35 -10.06
N SER A 110 -16.48 1.78 -10.25
CA SER A 110 -16.75 0.84 -11.35
C SER A 110 -16.48 1.45 -12.74
N THR A 111 -16.55 2.78 -12.86
CA THR A 111 -16.27 3.51 -14.11
C THR A 111 -14.81 3.93 -14.28
N PHE A 112 -13.95 3.61 -13.30
CA PHE A 112 -12.52 3.92 -13.37
C PHE A 112 -11.79 2.91 -14.25
N SER A 113 -10.78 3.39 -15.00
CA SER A 113 -9.82 2.51 -15.66
C SER A 113 -9.01 1.70 -14.63
N LYS A 114 -8.34 0.63 -15.07
CA LYS A 114 -7.44 -0.15 -14.21
C LYS A 114 -6.37 0.73 -13.56
N GLY A 115 -5.77 1.66 -14.31
CA GLY A 115 -4.78 2.61 -13.80
C GLY A 115 -5.37 3.56 -12.76
N MET A 116 -6.58 4.10 -12.99
CA MET A 116 -7.27 4.95 -12.01
C MET A 116 -7.59 4.21 -10.72
N LYS A 117 -7.94 2.93 -10.79
CA LYS A 117 -8.18 2.09 -9.58
C LYS A 117 -6.89 1.88 -8.79
N LYS A 118 -5.78 1.56 -9.46
CA LYS A 118 -4.46 1.43 -8.80
C LYS A 118 -4.02 2.76 -8.16
N GLN A 119 -4.21 3.86 -8.87
CA GLN A 119 -3.95 5.19 -8.33
C GLN A 119 -4.78 5.48 -7.08
N LEU A 120 -6.09 5.25 -7.13
CA LEU A 120 -6.99 5.42 -5.98
C LEU A 120 -6.52 4.58 -4.79
N GLN A 121 -6.15 3.32 -5.01
CA GLN A 121 -5.65 2.40 -3.98
C GLN A 121 -4.41 2.96 -3.27
N ILE A 122 -3.45 3.51 -4.03
CA ILE A 122 -2.25 4.14 -3.47
C ILE A 122 -2.61 5.36 -2.62
N LEU A 123 -3.50 6.23 -3.13
CA LEU A 123 -3.92 7.43 -2.40
C LEU A 123 -4.66 7.09 -1.09
N LEU A 124 -5.48 6.04 -1.09
CA LEU A 124 -6.12 5.51 0.13
C LEU A 124 -5.07 5.02 1.12
N GLY A 125 -4.08 4.24 0.68
CA GLY A 125 -3.02 3.71 1.54
C GLY A 125 -2.15 4.82 2.15
N ILE A 126 -1.79 5.84 1.38
CA ILE A 126 -1.03 6.99 1.90
C ILE A 126 -1.85 7.76 2.94
N SER A 127 -3.16 7.91 2.69
CA SER A 127 -4.07 8.66 3.58
C SER A 127 -4.46 7.87 4.83
N ALA A 128 -4.19 6.57 4.89
CA ALA A 128 -4.44 5.74 6.07
C ALA A 128 -3.62 6.16 7.30
N GLY A 129 -2.55 6.96 7.10
CA GLY A 129 -1.73 7.48 8.18
C GLY A 129 -0.79 6.44 8.81
N THR A 130 -0.62 5.28 8.18
CA THR A 130 0.24 4.20 8.69
C THR A 130 1.72 4.48 8.44
N LYS A 131 2.59 3.89 9.26
CA LYS A 131 4.05 3.97 9.14
C LYS A 131 4.55 3.16 7.93
N TYR A 132 3.97 1.99 7.68
CA TYR A 132 4.38 1.09 6.60
C TYR A 132 3.31 0.99 5.52
N LEU A 133 3.73 1.09 4.25
CA LEU A 133 2.88 0.88 3.08
C LEU A 133 3.45 -0.25 2.24
N LEU A 134 2.81 -1.41 2.27
CA LEU A 134 3.22 -2.58 1.49
C LEU A 134 2.51 -2.57 0.13
N CYS A 135 3.28 -2.50 -0.96
CA CYS A 135 2.76 -2.39 -2.33
C CYS A 135 3.12 -3.63 -3.15
N ASP A 136 2.13 -4.45 -3.47
CA ASP A 136 2.31 -5.65 -4.29
C ASP A 136 1.96 -5.34 -5.75
N GLU A 137 2.99 -5.18 -6.60
CA GLU A 137 2.90 -4.86 -8.03
C GLU A 137 1.99 -3.64 -8.35
N THR A 138 1.86 -2.73 -7.39
CA THR A 138 0.89 -1.62 -7.46
C THR A 138 1.30 -0.56 -8.49
N PHE A 139 2.60 -0.45 -8.80
CA PHE A 139 3.11 0.48 -9.80
C PHE A 139 2.98 -0.02 -11.24
N ASP A 140 2.70 -1.32 -11.41
CA ASP A 140 2.56 -1.91 -12.72
C ASP A 140 1.23 -1.48 -13.36
N GLY A 141 1.31 -1.04 -14.62
CA GLY A 141 0.14 -0.53 -15.36
C GLY A 141 -0.23 0.93 -15.07
N LEU A 142 0.56 1.67 -14.27
CA LEU A 142 0.48 3.12 -14.20
C LEU A 142 1.22 3.74 -15.39
N ASP A 143 0.66 4.80 -15.97
CA ASP A 143 1.37 5.57 -16.98
C ASP A 143 2.60 6.29 -16.37
N PRO A 144 3.58 6.71 -17.18
CA PRO A 144 4.82 7.31 -16.70
C PRO A 144 4.63 8.59 -15.89
N VAL A 145 3.67 9.44 -16.25
CA VAL A 145 3.38 10.71 -15.56
C VAL A 145 2.82 10.42 -14.18
N MET A 146 1.87 9.50 -14.11
CA MET A 146 1.25 9.06 -12.88
C MET A 146 2.27 8.43 -11.93
N ARG A 147 3.11 7.54 -12.47
CA ARG A 147 4.20 6.89 -11.71
C ARG A 147 5.15 7.92 -11.11
N GLN A 148 5.52 8.94 -11.88
CA GLN A 148 6.39 10.02 -11.38
C GLN A 148 5.71 10.84 -10.29
N GLY A 149 4.43 11.17 -10.44
CA GLY A 149 3.64 11.87 -9.41
C GLY A 149 3.60 11.12 -8.09
N ILE A 150 3.39 9.78 -8.13
CA ILE A 150 3.37 8.94 -6.94
C ILE A 150 4.77 8.80 -6.32
N LYS A 151 5.84 8.68 -7.12
CA LYS A 151 7.21 8.70 -6.59
C LYS A 151 7.53 9.99 -5.85
N SER A 152 7.15 11.14 -6.40
CA SER A 152 7.30 12.44 -5.75
C SER A 152 6.49 12.53 -4.46
N LEU A 153 5.28 11.98 -4.45
CA LEU A 153 4.45 11.92 -3.26
C LEU A 153 5.10 11.06 -2.17
N PHE A 154 5.62 9.88 -2.50
CA PHE A 154 6.34 9.03 -1.53
C PHE A 154 7.57 9.74 -0.95
N ALA A 155 8.37 10.41 -1.78
CA ALA A 155 9.51 11.19 -1.30
C ALA A 155 9.09 12.28 -0.31
N THR A 156 7.99 12.99 -0.60
CA THR A 156 7.42 13.99 0.30
C THR A 156 6.97 13.37 1.63
N GLU A 157 6.34 12.20 1.58
CA GLU A 157 5.88 11.49 2.78
C GLU A 157 7.04 11.09 3.70
N ILE A 158 8.08 10.51 3.12
CA ILE A 158 9.29 10.07 3.85
C ILE A 158 9.96 11.25 4.56
N LEU A 159 9.96 12.42 3.93
CA LEU A 159 10.53 13.64 4.53
C LEU A 159 9.68 14.19 5.67
N ASN A 160 8.37 14.12 5.57
CA ASN A 160 7.44 14.81 6.47
C ASN A 160 6.96 13.95 7.65
N ARG A 161 7.02 12.63 7.57
CA ARG A 161 6.58 11.72 8.64
C ARG A 161 7.35 10.41 8.64
N GLU A 162 7.14 9.59 9.66
CA GLU A 162 7.59 8.21 9.64
C GLU A 162 6.79 7.43 8.59
N PHE A 163 7.43 7.18 7.46
CA PHE A 163 6.82 6.48 6.35
C PHE A 163 7.85 5.63 5.62
N THR A 164 7.56 4.34 5.50
CA THR A 164 8.44 3.34 4.87
C THR A 164 7.62 2.55 3.85
N PRO A 165 7.67 2.90 2.56
CA PRO A 165 7.05 2.10 1.51
C PRO A 165 7.90 0.89 1.15
N VAL A 166 7.27 -0.29 1.12
CA VAL A 166 7.85 -1.57 0.68
C VAL A 166 7.21 -1.93 -0.65
N LEU A 167 8.01 -1.93 -1.72
CA LEU A 167 7.52 -2.06 -3.09
C LEU A 167 7.95 -3.40 -3.69
N ALA A 168 7.00 -4.29 -3.98
CA ALA A 168 7.27 -5.47 -4.79
C ALA A 168 7.01 -5.16 -6.27
N SER A 169 7.99 -5.45 -7.11
CA SER A 169 7.87 -5.30 -8.57
C SER A 169 8.70 -6.36 -9.29
N HIS A 170 8.27 -6.71 -10.49
CA HIS A 170 9.08 -7.53 -11.39
C HIS A 170 10.10 -6.70 -12.20
N SER A 171 10.01 -5.37 -12.14
CA SER A 171 10.85 -4.44 -12.88
C SER A 171 11.11 -3.16 -12.10
N LEU A 172 12.37 -2.77 -11.96
CA LEU A 172 12.83 -1.50 -11.35
C LEU A 172 12.82 -0.31 -12.33
N ARG A 173 11.92 -0.25 -13.30
CA ARG A 173 11.87 0.86 -14.26
C ARG A 173 11.07 2.05 -13.76
#